data_30b1393e6db0ec09e36f5a75bc3915ad
#
_entry.id   30b1393e6db0ec09e36f5a75bc3915ad
#
_cell.length_a   1.000
_cell.length_b   1.000
_cell.length_c   1.000
_cell.angle_alpha   90.00
_cell.angle_beta   90.00
_cell.angle_gamma   90.00
#
_symmetry.space_group_name_H-M   'P 1'
#
loop_
_entity.id
_entity.type
_entity.pdbx_description
1 polymer ?
#
loop_
_entity_poly.entity_id
_entity_poly.type
_entity_poly.pdbx_seq_one_letter_code
_entity_poly.pdbx_strand_id
1 'polypeptide(L)'
;AQRMAPPPPAPAPHATTADPQLGAGATDGETYGHHRRFGEMALAAVLDGLSRRGDVRVENFAAFLARHPPSDPVELVEPSSWSCPHGVARWQSDCGCRVAREVSTHQRWRAPLRDALGWLARRLHEVFEREGAALLGEPWAVRDAYGAVAGLDQGGLEGFADQWMTRSVAGDDLVRTRELLEMERNALRMFTSCGWFFDDIAGIEALQVLRYAARAIDLAGSARDELETGLLEHLARAESNDATIGNGANLYRRQVKPRVAAAARVAAGYAALTRLAPEARDAGLRGYTVRGADGLLTATNCRTGRAHAFSATVEMPSLARFE
;
A
#
# COMPACT_ATOMS: atom_id res chain seq x y z
N ALA A 1 -13.65 -29.19 -12.91
CA ALA A 1 -14.47 -29.80 -11.87
C ALA A 1 -14.75 -28.74 -10.81
N GLN A 2 -16.00 -28.28 -10.75
CA GLN A 2 -16.49 -27.36 -9.73
C GLN A 2 -16.40 -28.07 -8.38
N ARG A 3 -15.48 -27.65 -7.50
CA ARG A 3 -15.66 -28.01 -6.09
C ARG A 3 -16.83 -27.19 -5.58
N MET A 4 -17.94 -27.83 -5.35
CA MET A 4 -19.01 -27.30 -4.50
C MET A 4 -18.36 -26.87 -3.17
N ALA A 5 -18.81 -25.75 -2.62
CA ALA A 5 -18.44 -25.39 -1.25
C ALA A 5 -18.66 -26.62 -0.35
N PRO A 6 -17.74 -26.89 0.58
CA PRO A 6 -17.98 -27.98 1.53
C PRO A 6 -19.33 -27.74 2.23
N PRO A 7 -20.05 -28.80 2.57
CA PRO A 7 -21.25 -28.66 3.39
C PRO A 7 -20.88 -27.88 4.66
N PRO A 8 -21.80 -27.10 5.24
CA PRO A 8 -21.55 -26.42 6.50
C PRO A 8 -21.02 -27.44 7.51
N PRO A 9 -20.05 -27.05 8.36
CA PRO A 9 -19.52 -27.92 9.38
C PRO A 9 -20.70 -28.47 10.21
N ALA A 10 -20.61 -29.74 10.62
CA ALA A 10 -21.55 -30.32 11.54
C ALA A 10 -21.67 -29.44 12.80
N PRO A 11 -22.84 -29.26 13.38
CA PRO A 11 -23.00 -28.47 14.60
C PRO A 11 -22.02 -28.93 15.67
N ALA A 12 -21.46 -27.99 16.43
CA ALA A 12 -20.54 -28.28 17.52
C ALA A 12 -21.27 -29.31 18.48
N PRO A 13 -20.55 -30.27 19.03
CA PRO A 13 -21.13 -31.37 19.80
C PRO A 13 -21.93 -30.95 21.05
N HIS A 14 -21.95 -29.66 21.39
CA HIS A 14 -22.70 -29.08 22.53
C HIS A 14 -23.78 -28.09 22.07
N ALA A 15 -23.98 -27.87 20.76
CA ALA A 15 -25.08 -27.01 20.31
C ALA A 15 -26.42 -27.69 20.50
N THR A 16 -27.32 -27.07 21.27
CA THR A 16 -28.72 -27.51 21.35
C THR A 16 -29.42 -27.13 20.06
N THR A 17 -30.51 -27.85 19.71
CA THR A 17 -31.30 -27.53 18.50
C THR A 17 -31.98 -26.16 18.55
N ALA A 18 -31.93 -25.48 19.71
CA ALA A 18 -32.49 -24.14 19.94
C ALA A 18 -31.46 -23.01 19.70
N ASP A 19 -30.17 -23.32 19.63
CA ASP A 19 -29.15 -22.30 19.46
C ASP A 19 -29.10 -21.81 18.00
N PRO A 20 -29.00 -20.49 17.76
CA PRO A 20 -28.90 -19.95 16.44
C PRO A 20 -27.57 -20.37 15.80
N GLN A 21 -27.63 -20.88 14.58
CA GLN A 21 -26.42 -21.30 13.83
C GLN A 21 -26.04 -20.23 12.82
N LEU A 22 -24.76 -19.88 12.81
CA LEU A 22 -24.16 -18.97 11.82
C LEU A 22 -23.44 -19.75 10.72
N GLY A 23 -24.02 -19.73 9.52
CA GLY A 23 -23.32 -20.14 8.30
C GLY A 23 -22.55 -18.96 7.73
N ALA A 24 -21.22 -19.00 7.73
CA ALA A 24 -20.38 -17.94 7.19
C ALA A 24 -19.65 -18.40 5.93
N GLY A 25 -19.55 -17.51 4.95
CA GLY A 25 -18.71 -17.66 3.75
C GLY A 25 -17.80 -16.45 3.59
N ALA A 26 -16.55 -16.72 3.24
CA ALA A 26 -15.57 -15.69 2.90
C ALA A 26 -14.91 -16.01 1.57
N THR A 27 -14.77 -15.01 0.72
CA THR A 27 -14.11 -15.13 -0.58
C THR A 27 -13.51 -13.79 -0.97
N ASP A 28 -12.54 -13.83 -1.90
CA ASP A 28 -11.97 -12.61 -2.47
C ASP A 28 -13.05 -11.80 -3.20
N GLY A 29 -13.01 -10.49 -3.13
CA GLY A 29 -13.99 -9.59 -3.74
C GLY A 29 -14.08 -9.76 -5.27
N GLU A 30 -12.99 -10.13 -5.90
CA GLU A 30 -12.89 -10.35 -7.34
C GLU A 30 -13.51 -11.68 -7.80
N THR A 31 -13.86 -12.57 -6.87
CA THR A 31 -14.40 -13.90 -7.22
C THR A 31 -15.65 -13.80 -8.09
N TYR A 32 -16.54 -12.87 -7.74
CA TYR A 32 -17.80 -12.66 -8.44
C TYR A 32 -17.64 -11.59 -9.53
N GLY A 33 -17.76 -12.03 -10.79
CA GLY A 33 -17.67 -11.16 -11.97
C GLY A 33 -16.30 -11.14 -12.63
N HIS A 34 -15.19 -11.02 -11.87
CA HIS A 34 -13.84 -11.01 -12.42
C HIS A 34 -13.28 -12.42 -12.62
N HIS A 35 -13.08 -13.20 -11.56
CA HIS A 35 -12.55 -14.56 -11.67
C HIS A 35 -13.59 -15.57 -12.17
N ARG A 36 -14.87 -15.31 -11.92
CA ARG A 36 -15.99 -16.14 -12.37
C ARG A 36 -17.03 -15.29 -13.06
N ARG A 37 -17.01 -15.31 -14.37
CA ARG A 37 -17.98 -14.60 -15.20
C ARG A 37 -19.40 -15.04 -14.83
N PHE A 38 -20.30 -14.08 -14.66
CA PHE A 38 -21.69 -14.25 -14.18
C PHE A 38 -21.81 -14.76 -12.73
N GLY A 39 -20.71 -14.80 -11.97
CA GLY A 39 -20.72 -15.18 -10.56
C GLY A 39 -21.58 -14.23 -9.71
N GLU A 40 -21.58 -12.93 -10.04
CA GLU A 40 -22.40 -11.90 -9.38
C GLU A 40 -23.90 -12.16 -9.57
N MET A 41 -24.32 -12.63 -10.73
CA MET A 41 -25.73 -13.00 -10.98
C MET A 41 -26.14 -14.24 -10.18
N ALA A 42 -25.25 -15.23 -10.10
CA ALA A 42 -25.49 -16.43 -9.30
C ALA A 42 -25.59 -16.08 -7.81
N LEU A 43 -24.72 -15.19 -7.29
CA LEU A 43 -24.77 -14.69 -5.92
C LEU A 43 -26.08 -13.94 -5.66
N ALA A 44 -26.49 -13.05 -6.54
CA ALA A 44 -27.74 -12.31 -6.43
C ALA A 44 -28.96 -13.26 -6.40
N ALA A 45 -28.97 -14.26 -7.25
CA ALA A 45 -30.05 -15.27 -7.27
C ALA A 45 -30.11 -16.10 -5.98
N VAL A 46 -28.95 -16.47 -5.43
CA VAL A 46 -28.87 -17.18 -4.12
C VAL A 46 -29.38 -16.29 -3.00
N LEU A 47 -28.95 -15.02 -2.93
CA LEU A 47 -29.39 -14.09 -1.88
C LEU A 47 -30.90 -13.81 -1.98
N ASP A 48 -31.43 -13.62 -3.20
CA ASP A 48 -32.88 -13.47 -3.42
C ASP A 48 -33.65 -14.74 -2.99
N GLY A 49 -33.15 -15.92 -3.34
CA GLY A 49 -33.74 -17.19 -2.91
C GLY A 49 -33.72 -17.37 -1.39
N LEU A 50 -32.64 -17.03 -0.73
CA LEU A 50 -32.52 -17.11 0.73
C LEU A 50 -33.41 -16.07 1.43
N SER A 51 -33.59 -14.86 0.88
CA SER A 51 -34.45 -13.83 1.47
C SER A 51 -35.93 -14.21 1.53
N ARG A 52 -36.37 -15.15 0.69
CA ARG A 52 -37.75 -15.66 0.66
C ARG A 52 -37.99 -16.82 1.63
N ARG A 53 -36.95 -17.33 2.27
CA ARG A 53 -37.07 -18.42 3.25
C ARG A 53 -37.38 -17.85 4.62
N GLY A 54 -38.26 -18.49 5.33
CA GLY A 54 -38.64 -18.11 6.70
C GLY A 54 -37.70 -18.67 7.79
N ASP A 55 -36.86 -19.65 7.42
CA ASP A 55 -35.94 -20.36 8.32
C ASP A 55 -34.49 -19.83 8.25
N VAL A 56 -34.20 -18.90 7.35
CA VAL A 56 -32.84 -18.32 7.13
C VAL A 56 -32.91 -16.81 7.15
N ARG A 57 -31.94 -16.19 7.82
CA ARG A 57 -31.72 -14.75 7.78
C ARG A 57 -30.37 -14.45 7.14
N VAL A 58 -30.35 -13.67 6.04
CA VAL A 58 -29.15 -13.17 5.44
C VAL A 58 -28.78 -11.84 6.08
N GLU A 59 -27.61 -11.76 6.70
CA GLU A 59 -27.17 -10.57 7.43
C GLU A 59 -25.63 -10.49 7.50
N ASN A 60 -25.10 -9.39 8.00
CA ASN A 60 -23.67 -9.25 8.28
C ASN A 60 -23.32 -9.70 9.70
N PHE A 61 -22.01 -9.89 9.95
CA PHE A 61 -21.53 -10.33 11.26
C PHE A 61 -21.93 -9.38 12.40
N ALA A 62 -21.88 -8.05 12.17
CA ALA A 62 -22.23 -7.08 13.20
C ALA A 62 -23.68 -7.21 13.66
N ALA A 63 -24.62 -7.40 12.73
CA ALA A 63 -26.04 -7.61 13.05
C ALA A 63 -26.29 -8.93 13.77
N PHE A 64 -25.56 -9.99 13.41
CA PHE A 64 -25.63 -11.26 14.12
C PHE A 64 -25.10 -11.13 15.55
N LEU A 65 -23.89 -10.59 15.74
CA LEU A 65 -23.24 -10.43 17.04
C LEU A 65 -24.01 -9.50 17.99
N ALA A 66 -24.71 -8.49 17.45
CA ALA A 66 -25.56 -7.62 18.26
C ALA A 66 -26.72 -8.36 18.95
N ARG A 67 -27.20 -9.45 18.32
CA ARG A 67 -28.27 -10.29 18.90
C ARG A 67 -27.74 -11.51 19.65
N HIS A 68 -26.58 -11.99 19.26
CA HIS A 68 -25.94 -13.18 19.80
C HIS A 68 -24.49 -12.85 20.18
N PRO A 69 -24.29 -12.12 21.30
CA PRO A 69 -22.93 -11.79 21.76
C PRO A 69 -22.15 -13.10 22.03
N PRO A 70 -20.86 -13.15 21.64
CA PRO A 70 -20.03 -14.32 21.91
C PRO A 70 -19.84 -14.52 23.41
N SER A 71 -19.90 -15.75 23.86
CA SER A 71 -19.72 -16.14 25.26
C SER A 71 -18.42 -16.88 25.51
N ASP A 72 -17.89 -17.49 24.46
CA ASP A 72 -16.73 -18.38 24.58
C ASP A 72 -15.45 -17.66 24.10
N PRO A 73 -14.37 -17.66 24.90
CA PRO A 73 -13.09 -17.18 24.46
C PRO A 73 -12.47 -18.14 23.44
N VAL A 74 -11.73 -17.60 22.47
CA VAL A 74 -10.97 -18.38 21.48
C VAL A 74 -9.54 -17.88 21.42
N GLU A 75 -8.62 -18.77 21.06
CA GLU A 75 -7.23 -18.45 20.77
C GLU A 75 -6.98 -18.61 19.27
N LEU A 76 -6.20 -17.69 18.70
CA LEU A 76 -5.76 -17.82 17.32
C LEU A 76 -4.58 -18.81 17.25
N VAL A 77 -4.64 -19.72 16.28
CA VAL A 77 -3.51 -20.60 15.98
C VAL A 77 -2.45 -19.80 15.22
N GLU A 78 -1.36 -19.47 15.88
CA GLU A 78 -0.24 -18.71 15.30
C GLU A 78 1.05 -19.53 15.27
N PRO A 79 1.90 -19.32 14.23
CA PRO A 79 1.68 -18.53 13.04
C PRO A 79 0.83 -19.28 11.99
N SER A 80 -0.19 -18.64 11.48
CA SER A 80 -1.06 -19.22 10.46
C SER A 80 -1.49 -18.22 9.40
N SER A 81 -1.86 -18.73 8.23
CA SER A 81 -2.53 -17.97 7.19
C SER A 81 -3.42 -18.87 6.34
N TRP A 82 -4.50 -18.31 5.79
CA TRP A 82 -5.42 -19.07 4.94
C TRP A 82 -4.81 -19.52 3.60
N SER A 83 -3.76 -18.84 3.14
CA SER A 83 -3.19 -19.03 1.79
C SER A 83 -1.82 -19.73 1.77
N CYS A 84 -1.29 -20.13 2.94
CA CYS A 84 -0.03 -20.85 3.04
C CYS A 84 -0.08 -21.94 4.12
N PRO A 85 -0.08 -23.22 3.74
CA PRO A 85 -0.10 -24.33 4.72
C PRO A 85 1.17 -24.42 5.57
N HIS A 86 2.23 -23.65 5.24
CA HIS A 86 3.47 -23.55 5.98
C HIS A 86 3.46 -22.36 6.98
N GLY A 87 2.29 -22.02 7.53
CA GLY A 87 2.11 -20.87 8.41
C GLY A 87 2.17 -19.55 7.63
N VAL A 88 3.22 -18.77 7.84
CA VAL A 88 3.46 -17.49 7.14
C VAL A 88 4.70 -17.52 6.24
N ALA A 89 5.19 -18.70 5.89
CA ALA A 89 6.42 -18.86 5.12
C ALA A 89 6.37 -18.20 3.74
N ARG A 90 5.18 -18.05 3.13
CA ARG A 90 5.01 -17.35 1.85
C ARG A 90 5.58 -15.92 1.88
N TRP A 91 5.54 -15.25 3.03
CA TRP A 91 5.98 -13.85 3.18
C TRP A 91 7.43 -13.68 3.61
N GLN A 92 8.19 -14.78 3.73
CA GLN A 92 9.57 -14.72 4.22
C GLN A 92 10.51 -15.79 3.65
N SER A 93 10.01 -16.72 2.82
CA SER A 93 10.86 -17.80 2.31
C SER A 93 10.34 -18.40 1.01
N ASP A 94 11.17 -19.24 0.39
CA ASP A 94 10.80 -20.08 -0.75
C ASP A 94 10.07 -21.34 -0.27
N CYS A 95 8.82 -21.19 0.14
CA CYS A 95 7.98 -22.29 0.61
C CYS A 95 7.31 -23.09 -0.51
N GLY A 96 7.53 -22.73 -1.76
CA GLY A 96 6.90 -23.35 -2.93
C GLY A 96 5.43 -22.97 -3.18
N CYS A 97 4.78 -22.22 -2.28
CA CYS A 97 3.42 -21.72 -2.50
C CYS A 97 3.39 -20.70 -3.64
N ARG A 98 2.59 -20.95 -4.66
CA ARG A 98 2.46 -20.12 -5.88
C ARG A 98 1.03 -20.07 -6.39
N VAL A 99 0.74 -19.09 -7.22
CA VAL A 99 -0.58 -18.88 -7.86
C VAL A 99 -0.66 -19.65 -9.18
N ALA A 100 0.33 -19.46 -10.06
CA ALA A 100 0.42 -20.16 -11.34
C ALA A 100 0.99 -21.57 -11.13
N ARG A 101 0.11 -22.58 -11.13
CA ARG A 101 0.51 -23.98 -10.90
C ARG A 101 1.21 -24.63 -12.09
N GLU A 102 0.98 -24.11 -13.29
CA GLU A 102 1.44 -24.68 -14.56
C GLU A 102 2.86 -24.23 -14.95
N VAL A 103 3.35 -23.16 -14.32
CA VAL A 103 4.66 -22.58 -14.59
C VAL A 103 5.63 -22.93 -13.48
N SER A 104 6.79 -23.47 -13.82
CA SER A 104 7.85 -23.75 -12.86
C SER A 104 8.58 -22.46 -12.50
N THR A 105 8.13 -21.78 -11.43
CA THR A 105 8.75 -20.58 -10.88
C THR A 105 9.32 -20.89 -9.48
N HIS A 106 10.47 -20.31 -9.16
CA HIS A 106 10.99 -20.29 -7.79
C HIS A 106 10.49 -19.05 -7.05
N GLN A 107 10.48 -19.12 -5.72
CA GLN A 107 10.16 -17.98 -4.86
C GLN A 107 11.34 -17.55 -3.99
N ARG A 108 12.59 -17.84 -4.43
CA ARG A 108 13.83 -17.47 -3.73
C ARG A 108 13.98 -15.97 -3.51
N TRP A 109 13.31 -15.15 -4.32
CA TRP A 109 13.28 -13.69 -4.17
C TRP A 109 12.59 -13.19 -2.89
N ARG A 110 11.70 -14.00 -2.29
CA ARG A 110 10.85 -13.60 -1.15
C ARG A 110 11.66 -13.28 0.09
N ALA A 111 12.60 -14.14 0.48
CA ALA A 111 13.46 -13.92 1.64
C ALA A 111 14.34 -12.66 1.45
N PRO A 112 15.12 -12.51 0.36
CA PRO A 112 15.91 -11.30 0.13
C PRO A 112 15.08 -10.01 0.06
N LEU A 113 13.87 -10.03 -0.51
CA LEU A 113 12.97 -8.89 -0.47
C LEU A 113 12.57 -8.54 0.97
N ARG A 114 12.22 -9.55 1.78
CA ARG A 114 11.86 -9.35 3.19
C ARG A 114 13.02 -8.78 3.98
N ASP A 115 14.23 -9.31 3.78
CA ASP A 115 15.44 -8.82 4.43
C ASP A 115 15.77 -7.37 4.03
N ALA A 116 15.67 -7.05 2.74
CA ALA A 116 15.90 -5.71 2.22
C ALA A 116 14.96 -4.67 2.84
N LEU A 117 13.66 -4.98 2.86
CA LEU A 117 12.67 -4.08 3.45
C LEU A 117 12.75 -4.04 4.98
N GLY A 118 13.10 -5.16 5.63
CA GLY A 118 13.37 -5.19 7.07
C GLY A 118 14.59 -4.35 7.48
N TRP A 119 15.67 -4.40 6.68
CA TRP A 119 16.82 -3.53 6.87
C TRP A 119 16.42 -2.05 6.70
N LEU A 120 15.71 -1.74 5.62
CA LEU A 120 15.26 -0.36 5.35
C LEU A 120 14.36 0.16 6.48
N ALA A 121 13.42 -0.63 6.97
CA ALA A 121 12.52 -0.23 8.06
C ALA A 121 13.31 0.18 9.30
N ARG A 122 14.27 -0.65 9.74
CA ARG A 122 15.10 -0.32 10.91
C ARG A 122 15.84 1.01 10.73
N ARG A 123 16.42 1.24 9.56
CA ARG A 123 17.13 2.49 9.26
C ARG A 123 16.21 3.70 9.22
N LEU A 124 14.98 3.55 8.68
CA LEU A 124 13.96 4.60 8.69
C LEU A 124 13.51 4.93 10.12
N HIS A 125 13.32 3.92 10.97
CA HIS A 125 12.99 4.10 12.38
C HIS A 125 14.07 4.88 13.13
N GLU A 126 15.35 4.60 12.86
CA GLU A 126 16.47 5.37 13.44
C GLU A 126 16.44 6.86 13.02
N VAL A 127 16.08 7.15 11.76
CA VAL A 127 15.87 8.53 11.30
C VAL A 127 14.68 9.16 12.01
N PHE A 128 13.57 8.42 12.11
CA PHE A 128 12.35 8.87 12.76
C PHE A 128 12.54 9.20 14.24
N GLU A 129 13.19 8.31 14.99
CA GLU A 129 13.50 8.53 16.42
C GLU A 129 14.41 9.73 16.61
N ARG A 130 15.50 9.80 15.87
CA ARG A 130 16.50 10.87 16.00
C ARG A 130 15.91 12.26 15.72
N GLU A 131 15.18 12.40 14.63
CA GLU A 131 14.64 13.69 14.21
C GLU A 131 13.28 13.97 14.88
N GLY A 132 12.48 12.94 15.10
CA GLY A 132 11.19 13.03 15.76
C GLY A 132 11.28 13.44 17.22
N ALA A 133 12.33 13.03 17.95
CA ALA A 133 12.52 13.42 19.35
C ALA A 133 12.53 14.94 19.58
N ALA A 134 13.04 15.69 18.62
CA ALA A 134 13.08 17.16 18.71
C ALA A 134 11.76 17.85 18.32
N LEU A 135 10.90 17.17 17.55
CA LEU A 135 9.69 17.75 16.95
C LEU A 135 8.40 17.24 17.60
N LEU A 136 8.36 15.99 18.03
CA LEU A 136 7.16 15.24 18.37
C LEU A 136 7.04 14.87 19.86
N GLY A 137 8.05 15.09 20.68
CA GLY A 137 8.07 14.65 22.08
C GLY A 137 8.12 13.12 22.23
N GLU A 138 6.99 12.44 22.03
CA GLU A 138 6.87 10.98 22.03
C GLU A 138 6.60 10.45 20.60
N PRO A 139 7.63 10.30 19.76
CA PRO A 139 7.45 10.05 18.32
C PRO A 139 6.56 8.85 17.98
N TRP A 140 6.71 7.74 18.71
CA TRP A 140 5.94 6.52 18.44
C TRP A 140 4.47 6.66 18.78
N ALA A 141 4.13 7.33 19.88
CA ALA A 141 2.74 7.62 20.23
C ALA A 141 2.08 8.52 19.18
N VAL A 142 2.82 9.52 18.67
CA VAL A 142 2.34 10.40 17.60
C VAL A 142 2.15 9.63 16.29
N ARG A 143 3.08 8.73 15.93
CA ARG A 143 2.94 7.87 14.76
C ARG A 143 1.68 7.00 14.84
N ASP A 144 1.42 6.39 15.99
CA ASP A 144 0.26 5.51 16.17
C ASP A 144 -1.04 6.31 16.10
N ALA A 145 -1.09 7.51 16.69
CA ALA A 145 -2.22 8.42 16.58
C ALA A 145 -2.43 8.96 15.15
N TYR A 146 -1.36 9.09 14.36
CA TYR A 146 -1.42 9.57 12.98
C TYR A 146 -2.33 8.71 12.08
N GLY A 147 -2.52 7.45 12.41
CA GLY A 147 -3.44 6.56 11.71
C GLY A 147 -4.86 7.12 11.58
N ALA A 148 -5.35 7.84 12.59
CA ALA A 148 -6.69 8.44 12.58
C ALA A 148 -6.87 9.55 11.55
N VAL A 149 -5.81 10.25 11.18
CA VAL A 149 -5.84 11.41 10.26
C VAL A 149 -5.13 11.14 8.93
N ALA A 150 -4.46 10.02 8.79
CA ALA A 150 -3.67 9.67 7.59
C ALA A 150 -4.50 9.59 6.30
N GLY A 151 -5.82 9.46 6.40
CA GLY A 151 -6.77 9.48 5.27
C GLY A 151 -7.41 10.82 5.01
N LEU A 152 -7.26 11.80 5.91
CA LEU A 152 -7.89 13.12 5.82
C LEU A 152 -7.11 14.06 4.90
N ASP A 153 -7.76 15.15 4.53
CA ASP A 153 -7.16 16.27 3.80
C ASP A 153 -6.21 17.12 4.70
N GLN A 154 -5.72 18.23 4.15
CA GLN A 154 -4.78 19.10 4.87
C GLN A 154 -5.35 19.68 6.17
N GLY A 155 -6.64 20.02 6.22
CA GLY A 155 -7.26 20.60 7.43
C GLY A 155 -7.27 19.64 8.62
N GLY A 156 -7.46 18.33 8.36
CA GLY A 156 -7.36 17.31 9.40
C GLY A 156 -5.93 17.15 9.96
N LEU A 157 -4.91 17.42 9.14
CA LEU A 157 -3.52 17.37 9.55
C LEU A 157 -3.08 18.58 10.40
N GLU A 158 -3.69 19.74 10.20
CA GLU A 158 -3.40 20.94 10.98
C GLU A 158 -3.85 20.77 12.43
N GLY A 159 -5.10 20.37 12.65
CA GLY A 159 -5.61 20.09 14.00
C GLY A 159 -4.87 18.96 14.73
N PHE A 160 -4.38 17.96 13.99
CA PHE A 160 -3.54 16.90 14.55
C PHE A 160 -2.20 17.44 15.06
N ALA A 161 -1.55 18.34 14.30
CA ALA A 161 -0.29 18.93 14.68
C ALA A 161 -0.42 19.71 16.01
N ASP A 162 -1.47 20.52 16.16
CA ASP A 162 -1.72 21.31 17.38
C ASP A 162 -1.92 20.44 18.63
N GLN A 163 -2.48 19.25 18.47
CA GLN A 163 -2.74 18.33 19.57
C GLN A 163 -1.51 17.54 20.03
N TRP A 164 -0.64 17.15 19.11
CA TRP A 164 0.40 16.15 19.36
C TRP A 164 1.83 16.71 19.36
N MET A 165 2.01 17.97 19.06
CA MET A 165 3.34 18.58 19.06
C MET A 165 3.66 19.24 20.38
N THR A 166 4.90 19.11 20.83
CA THR A 166 5.38 19.63 22.12
C THR A 166 5.51 21.15 22.15
N ARG A 167 5.48 21.78 20.99
CA ARG A 167 5.54 23.25 20.81
C ARG A 167 4.75 23.63 19.57
N SER A 168 4.36 24.89 19.44
CA SER A 168 3.82 25.41 18.19
C SER A 168 4.88 25.26 17.10
N VAL A 169 4.69 24.30 16.21
CA VAL A 169 5.60 24.01 15.11
C VAL A 169 5.03 24.64 13.85
N ALA A 170 5.83 25.46 13.19
CA ALA A 170 5.42 26.19 11.98
C ALA A 170 6.51 26.10 10.90
N GLY A 171 6.17 26.46 9.69
CA GLY A 171 7.11 26.51 8.58
C GLY A 171 7.77 25.16 8.27
N ASP A 172 9.09 25.15 8.17
CA ASP A 172 9.87 23.96 7.78
C ASP A 172 9.80 22.84 8.81
N ASP A 173 9.67 23.13 10.09
CA ASP A 173 9.52 22.12 11.13
C ASP A 173 8.20 21.36 10.99
N LEU A 174 7.10 22.03 10.65
CA LEU A 174 5.81 21.40 10.37
C LEU A 174 5.89 20.51 9.12
N VAL A 175 6.52 21.01 8.08
CA VAL A 175 6.75 20.23 6.85
C VAL A 175 7.58 18.99 7.17
N ARG A 176 8.68 19.14 7.95
CA ARG A 176 9.53 18.01 8.32
C ARG A 176 8.80 16.97 9.18
N THR A 177 8.00 17.42 10.13
CA THR A 177 7.13 16.53 10.92
C THR A 177 6.21 15.69 10.04
N ARG A 178 5.54 16.32 9.08
CA ARG A 178 4.68 15.61 8.13
C ARG A 178 5.47 14.65 7.24
N GLU A 179 6.68 15.02 6.84
CA GLU A 179 7.57 14.12 6.09
C GLU A 179 7.94 12.88 6.89
N LEU A 180 8.27 13.02 8.17
CA LEU A 180 8.60 11.92 9.08
C LEU A 180 7.41 10.98 9.29
N LEU A 181 6.21 11.51 9.50
CA LEU A 181 4.99 10.69 9.67
C LEU A 181 4.60 9.96 8.37
N GLU A 182 4.70 10.63 7.22
CA GLU A 182 4.48 9.97 5.92
C GLU A 182 5.60 8.98 5.56
N MET A 183 6.82 9.19 6.02
CA MET A 183 7.91 8.23 5.91
C MET A 183 7.56 6.94 6.65
N GLU A 184 7.16 7.01 7.91
CA GLU A 184 6.74 5.87 8.70
C GLU A 184 5.50 5.17 8.12
N ARG A 185 4.51 5.94 7.65
CA ARG A 185 3.36 5.38 6.96
C ARG A 185 3.76 4.55 5.74
N ASN A 186 4.70 5.01 4.94
CA ASN A 186 5.19 4.26 3.80
C ASN A 186 6.09 3.08 4.22
N ALA A 187 6.84 3.20 5.32
CA ALA A 187 7.60 2.10 5.92
C ALA A 187 6.69 0.94 6.37
N LEU A 188 5.49 1.23 6.90
CA LEU A 188 4.48 0.21 7.17
C LEU A 188 3.89 -0.39 5.89
N ARG A 189 3.54 0.46 4.91
CA ARG A 189 2.90 0.03 3.65
C ARG A 189 3.78 -0.86 2.78
N MET A 190 5.10 -0.75 2.86
CA MET A 190 6.00 -1.62 2.11
C MET A 190 5.97 -3.08 2.58
N PHE A 191 5.26 -3.40 3.68
CA PHE A 191 4.99 -4.76 4.14
C PHE A 191 3.59 -5.27 3.79
N THR A 192 2.87 -4.61 2.88
CA THR A 192 1.59 -5.10 2.37
C THR A 192 1.75 -6.52 1.83
N SER A 193 0.95 -7.45 2.34
CA SER A 193 1.09 -8.90 2.11
C SER A 193 1.05 -9.31 0.65
N CYS A 194 0.27 -8.61 -0.19
CA CYS A 194 0.19 -8.86 -1.64
C CYS A 194 1.55 -8.81 -2.33
N GLY A 195 2.53 -8.05 -1.80
CA GLY A 195 3.87 -7.96 -2.38
C GLY A 195 4.64 -9.29 -2.45
N TRP A 196 4.24 -10.29 -1.65
CA TRP A 196 4.85 -11.64 -1.63
C TRP A 196 3.91 -12.73 -2.13
N PHE A 197 2.66 -12.40 -2.43
CA PHE A 197 1.63 -13.41 -2.72
C PHE A 197 1.85 -14.09 -4.08
N PHE A 198 2.21 -13.32 -5.10
CA PHE A 198 2.37 -13.79 -6.47
C PHE A 198 3.75 -14.43 -6.72
N ASP A 199 4.02 -14.82 -7.95
CA ASP A 199 5.05 -15.80 -8.27
C ASP A 199 6.40 -15.18 -8.65
N ASP A 200 6.47 -13.87 -8.86
CA ASP A 200 7.72 -13.18 -9.19
C ASP A 200 7.80 -11.77 -8.59
N ILE A 201 9.03 -11.34 -8.28
CA ILE A 201 9.32 -10.00 -7.77
C ILE A 201 8.97 -8.90 -8.80
N ALA A 202 8.92 -9.22 -10.09
CA ALA A 202 8.53 -8.28 -11.15
C ALA A 202 7.01 -8.09 -11.26
N GLY A 203 6.21 -8.81 -10.45
CA GLY A 203 4.76 -8.63 -10.34
C GLY A 203 4.39 -7.21 -9.89
N ILE A 204 3.21 -6.75 -10.30
CA ILE A 204 2.73 -5.39 -9.99
C ILE A 204 2.63 -5.13 -8.49
N GLU A 205 2.37 -6.16 -7.70
CA GLU A 205 2.23 -6.10 -6.25
C GLU A 205 3.59 -5.90 -5.57
N ALA A 206 4.62 -6.64 -5.97
CA ALA A 206 5.98 -6.45 -5.48
C ALA A 206 6.55 -5.09 -5.93
N LEU A 207 6.25 -4.66 -7.17
CA LEU A 207 6.55 -3.30 -7.61
C LEU A 207 5.88 -2.23 -6.74
N GLN A 208 4.66 -2.47 -6.27
CA GLN A 208 3.95 -1.52 -5.41
C GLN A 208 4.61 -1.39 -4.03
N VAL A 209 5.03 -2.50 -3.40
CA VAL A 209 5.76 -2.41 -2.11
C VAL A 209 7.11 -1.72 -2.29
N LEU A 210 7.82 -1.95 -3.40
CA LEU A 210 9.06 -1.22 -3.72
C LEU A 210 8.83 0.29 -3.97
N ARG A 211 7.67 0.68 -4.49
CA ARG A 211 7.29 2.11 -4.61
C ARG A 211 7.05 2.74 -3.25
N TYR A 212 6.46 2.02 -2.30
CA TYR A 212 6.33 2.50 -0.92
C TYR A 212 7.70 2.67 -0.27
N ALA A 213 8.61 1.71 -0.45
CA ALA A 213 9.99 1.81 0.02
C ALA A 213 10.70 3.04 -0.59
N ALA A 214 10.61 3.22 -1.90
CA ALA A 214 11.18 4.39 -2.58
C ALA A 214 10.61 5.72 -2.06
N ARG A 215 9.29 5.76 -1.76
CA ARG A 215 8.66 6.94 -1.19
C ARG A 215 9.13 7.21 0.24
N ALA A 216 9.29 6.18 1.06
CA ALA A 216 9.85 6.33 2.41
C ALA A 216 11.28 6.89 2.36
N ILE A 217 12.12 6.38 1.46
CA ILE A 217 13.48 6.89 1.21
C ILE A 217 13.46 8.36 0.78
N ASP A 218 12.57 8.75 -0.14
CA ASP A 218 12.43 10.15 -0.57
C ASP A 218 12.13 11.12 0.58
N LEU A 219 11.44 10.63 1.62
CA LEU A 219 11.06 11.41 2.80
C LEU A 219 12.11 11.37 3.92
N ALA A 220 13.17 10.56 3.77
CA ALA A 220 14.19 10.39 4.80
C ALA A 220 15.20 11.56 4.93
N GLY A 221 15.02 12.62 4.14
CA GLY A 221 15.89 13.81 4.21
C GLY A 221 17.33 13.51 3.80
N SER A 222 18.29 13.88 4.65
CA SER A 222 19.72 13.68 4.38
C SER A 222 20.17 12.22 4.33
N ALA A 223 19.41 11.29 4.90
CA ALA A 223 19.72 9.86 4.88
C ALA A 223 19.36 9.17 3.54
N ARG A 224 18.69 9.87 2.63
CA ARG A 224 18.11 9.33 1.39
C ARG A 224 19.10 8.49 0.56
N ASP A 225 20.25 9.03 0.25
CA ASP A 225 21.20 8.40 -0.69
C ASP A 225 21.86 7.15 -0.09
N GLU A 226 22.16 7.19 1.21
CA GLU A 226 22.64 6.03 1.98
C GLU A 226 21.59 4.92 2.00
N LEU A 227 20.34 5.27 2.32
CA LEU A 227 19.25 4.30 2.39
C LEU A 227 18.94 3.67 1.03
N GLU A 228 18.97 4.46 -0.04
CA GLU A 228 18.75 3.91 -1.39
C GLU A 228 19.88 2.96 -1.80
N THR A 229 21.13 3.32 -1.51
CA THR A 229 22.29 2.47 -1.78
C THR A 229 22.20 1.15 -1.05
N GLY A 230 21.97 1.17 0.26
CA GLY A 230 21.84 -0.05 1.06
C GLY A 230 20.64 -0.91 0.65
N LEU A 231 19.50 -0.30 0.33
CA LEU A 231 18.36 -1.04 -0.21
C LEU A 231 18.71 -1.79 -1.50
N LEU A 232 19.44 -1.15 -2.41
CA LEU A 232 19.85 -1.75 -3.68
C LEU A 232 20.83 -2.92 -3.48
N GLU A 233 21.74 -2.82 -2.52
CA GLU A 233 22.67 -3.91 -2.16
C GLU A 233 21.91 -5.15 -1.67
N HIS A 234 20.90 -4.96 -0.81
CA HIS A 234 20.04 -6.05 -0.34
C HIS A 234 19.15 -6.63 -1.46
N LEU A 235 18.55 -5.79 -2.29
CA LEU A 235 17.68 -6.20 -3.41
C LEU A 235 18.44 -6.94 -4.52
N ALA A 236 19.75 -6.78 -4.63
CA ALA A 236 20.56 -7.50 -5.61
C ALA A 236 20.49 -9.03 -5.44
N ARG A 237 20.17 -9.51 -4.22
CA ARG A 237 20.00 -10.94 -3.90
C ARG A 237 18.63 -11.50 -4.25
N ALA A 238 17.65 -10.63 -4.55
CA ALA A 238 16.28 -11.03 -4.88
C ALA A 238 16.17 -11.33 -6.38
N GLU A 239 16.46 -12.58 -6.76
CA GLU A 239 16.47 -13.06 -8.16
C GLU A 239 15.05 -13.15 -8.71
N SER A 240 14.81 -12.56 -9.88
CA SER A 240 13.57 -12.73 -10.65
C SER A 240 13.61 -14.02 -11.47
N ASN A 241 12.44 -14.62 -11.71
CA ASN A 241 12.32 -15.71 -12.70
C ASN A 241 12.46 -15.20 -14.14
N ASP A 242 12.33 -13.89 -14.37
CA ASP A 242 12.57 -13.26 -15.67
C ASP A 242 14.04 -12.82 -15.77
N ALA A 243 14.80 -13.53 -16.63
CA ALA A 243 16.21 -13.22 -16.86
C ALA A 243 16.44 -11.80 -17.41
N THR A 244 15.46 -11.19 -18.09
CA THR A 244 15.57 -9.80 -18.59
C THR A 244 15.54 -8.77 -17.48
N ILE A 245 14.91 -9.09 -16.36
CA ILE A 245 14.90 -8.30 -15.12
C ILE A 245 16.14 -8.60 -14.30
N GLY A 246 16.48 -9.87 -14.14
CA GLY A 246 17.62 -10.38 -13.40
C GLY A 246 17.37 -10.38 -11.89
N ASN A 247 17.27 -9.20 -11.25
CA ASN A 247 17.09 -9.11 -9.80
C ASN A 247 16.33 -7.84 -9.35
N GLY A 248 15.98 -7.79 -8.08
CA GLY A 248 15.24 -6.68 -7.47
C GLY A 248 15.92 -5.32 -7.57
N ALA A 249 17.25 -5.25 -7.55
CA ALA A 249 17.96 -3.98 -7.71
C ALA A 249 17.82 -3.41 -9.13
N ASN A 250 17.89 -4.27 -10.13
CA ASN A 250 17.66 -3.88 -11.52
C ASN A 250 16.20 -3.48 -11.75
N LEU A 251 15.27 -4.24 -11.17
CA LEU A 251 13.84 -3.92 -11.18
C LEU A 251 13.59 -2.53 -10.57
N TYR A 252 14.15 -2.26 -9.41
CA TYR A 252 14.02 -0.96 -8.73
C TYR A 252 14.52 0.18 -9.61
N ARG A 253 15.75 0.09 -10.16
CA ARG A 253 16.34 1.13 -10.99
C ARG A 253 15.55 1.40 -12.27
N ARG A 254 15.04 0.35 -12.93
CA ARG A 254 14.36 0.44 -14.23
C ARG A 254 12.88 0.78 -14.13
N GLN A 255 12.18 0.28 -13.11
CA GLN A 255 10.72 0.36 -13.06
C GLN A 255 10.16 1.11 -11.85
N VAL A 256 10.90 1.22 -10.75
CA VAL A 256 10.44 1.94 -9.55
C VAL A 256 10.94 3.37 -9.55
N LYS A 257 12.26 3.58 -9.55
CA LYS A 257 12.88 4.91 -9.45
C LYS A 257 12.40 5.91 -10.51
N PRO A 258 12.24 5.55 -11.79
CA PRO A 258 11.72 6.47 -12.80
C PRO A 258 10.26 6.85 -12.61
N ARG A 259 9.50 6.11 -11.83
CA ARG A 259 8.06 6.35 -11.61
C ARG A 259 7.74 7.05 -10.29
N VAL A 260 8.72 7.24 -9.42
CA VAL A 260 8.54 8.06 -8.21
C VAL A 260 8.20 9.48 -8.62
N ALA A 261 7.13 10.04 -8.05
CA ALA A 261 6.67 11.39 -8.36
C ALA A 261 7.63 12.43 -7.76
N ALA A 262 8.65 12.82 -8.52
CA ALA A 262 9.53 13.91 -8.13
C ALA A 262 8.89 15.26 -8.48
N ALA A 263 9.01 16.24 -7.58
CA ALA A 263 8.45 17.58 -7.77
C ALA A 263 8.84 18.22 -9.10
N ALA A 264 10.12 18.05 -9.52
CA ALA A 264 10.62 18.56 -10.80
C ALA A 264 9.87 17.97 -12.01
N ARG A 265 9.60 16.64 -12.01
CA ARG A 265 8.85 16.02 -13.11
C ARG A 265 7.38 16.43 -13.11
N VAL A 266 6.81 16.64 -11.93
CA VAL A 266 5.43 17.13 -11.81
C VAL A 266 5.34 18.56 -12.35
N ALA A 267 6.30 19.43 -11.99
CA ALA A 267 6.37 20.79 -12.51
C ALA A 267 6.57 20.83 -14.02
N ALA A 268 7.49 20.01 -14.56
CA ALA A 268 7.71 19.89 -16.01
C ALA A 268 6.45 19.37 -16.74
N GLY A 269 5.79 18.35 -16.20
CA GLY A 269 4.53 17.85 -16.75
C GLY A 269 3.41 18.89 -16.74
N TYR A 270 3.32 19.68 -15.66
CA TYR A 270 2.39 20.80 -15.58
C TYR A 270 2.69 21.89 -16.64
N ALA A 271 3.96 22.29 -16.79
CA ALA A 271 4.37 23.25 -17.80
C ALA A 271 3.99 22.79 -19.21
N ALA A 272 4.26 21.54 -19.55
CA ALA A 272 3.89 20.96 -20.83
C ALA A 272 2.35 20.91 -21.01
N LEU A 273 1.62 20.46 -20.00
CA LEU A 273 0.16 20.37 -20.02
C LEU A 273 -0.49 21.74 -20.22
N THR A 274 -0.10 22.75 -19.47
CA THR A 274 -0.67 24.11 -19.57
C THR A 274 -0.30 24.82 -20.87
N ARG A 275 0.78 24.41 -21.52
CA ARG A 275 1.16 24.92 -22.84
C ARG A 275 0.29 24.31 -23.95
N LEU A 276 -0.11 23.05 -23.80
CA LEU A 276 -0.94 22.31 -24.76
C LEU A 276 -2.44 22.50 -24.51
N ALA A 277 -2.85 22.60 -23.25
CA ALA A 277 -4.22 22.74 -22.80
C ALA A 277 -4.30 23.76 -21.65
N PRO A 278 -4.36 25.07 -21.97
CA PRO A 278 -4.36 26.15 -20.96
C PRO A 278 -5.47 26.04 -19.91
N GLU A 279 -6.59 25.41 -20.26
CA GLU A 279 -7.72 25.14 -19.37
C GLU A 279 -7.42 24.12 -18.26
N ALA A 280 -6.36 23.33 -18.41
CA ALA A 280 -5.97 22.31 -17.43
C ALA A 280 -5.12 22.85 -16.25
N ARG A 281 -5.06 24.17 -16.05
CA ARG A 281 -4.22 24.83 -15.03
C ARG A 281 -4.53 24.42 -13.58
N ASP A 282 -5.73 23.95 -13.31
CA ASP A 282 -6.17 23.54 -11.97
C ASP A 282 -6.09 22.03 -11.73
N ALA A 283 -5.51 21.27 -12.67
CA ALA A 283 -5.38 19.84 -12.53
C ALA A 283 -4.37 19.47 -11.44
N GLY A 284 -4.84 18.79 -10.38
CA GLY A 284 -3.98 18.18 -9.39
C GLY A 284 -3.15 17.06 -10.02
N LEU A 285 -1.82 17.13 -9.91
CA LEU A 285 -0.91 16.19 -10.54
C LEU A 285 -0.20 15.33 -9.50
N ARG A 286 -0.55 14.04 -9.43
CA ARG A 286 0.17 13.02 -8.65
C ARG A 286 0.43 13.40 -7.18
N GLY A 287 -0.54 14.02 -6.50
CA GLY A 287 -0.39 14.43 -5.10
C GLY A 287 0.43 15.71 -4.90
N TYR A 288 0.53 16.52 -5.94
CA TYR A 288 1.07 17.88 -5.90
C TYR A 288 0.05 18.89 -6.40
N THR A 289 0.06 20.07 -5.80
CA THR A 289 -0.52 21.28 -6.37
C THR A 289 0.61 22.07 -7.04
N VAL A 290 0.43 22.48 -8.29
CA VAL A 290 1.41 23.32 -9.01
C VAL A 290 0.78 24.68 -9.30
N ARG A 291 1.50 25.73 -8.95
CA ARG A 291 1.08 27.14 -9.19
C ARG A 291 2.22 27.90 -9.81
N GLY A 292 1.88 28.93 -10.56
CA GLY A 292 2.82 29.86 -11.17
C GLY A 292 2.48 30.18 -12.63
N ALA A 293 3.26 31.11 -13.20
CA ALA A 293 3.13 31.58 -14.57
C ALA A 293 4.51 31.94 -15.12
N ASP A 294 4.59 32.17 -16.43
CA ASP A 294 5.79 32.69 -17.11
C ASP A 294 7.07 31.87 -16.86
N GLY A 295 6.90 30.55 -16.77
CA GLY A 295 8.00 29.64 -16.57
C GLY A 295 8.50 29.52 -15.12
N LEU A 296 7.94 30.27 -14.17
CA LEU A 296 8.24 30.16 -12.74
C LEU A 296 7.12 29.37 -12.07
N LEU A 297 7.43 28.18 -11.60
CA LEU A 297 6.46 27.22 -11.03
C LEU A 297 6.83 26.84 -9.61
N THR A 298 5.83 26.73 -8.75
CA THR A 298 5.97 26.13 -7.42
C THR A 298 5.13 24.87 -7.34
N ALA A 299 5.78 23.73 -7.13
CA ALA A 299 5.13 22.45 -6.88
C ALA A 299 5.11 22.14 -5.39
N THR A 300 3.92 22.09 -4.80
CA THR A 300 3.71 21.81 -3.36
C THR A 300 3.12 20.41 -3.19
N ASN A 301 3.79 19.57 -2.41
CA ASN A 301 3.27 18.25 -2.08
C ASN A 301 2.04 18.35 -1.17
N CYS A 302 0.91 17.78 -1.58
CA CYS A 302 -0.37 17.90 -0.87
C CYS A 302 -0.37 17.23 0.52
N ARG A 303 0.52 16.26 0.76
CA ARG A 303 0.58 15.53 2.04
C ARG A 303 1.52 16.20 3.04
N THR A 304 2.70 16.60 2.57
CA THR A 304 3.74 17.13 3.47
C THR A 304 3.77 18.65 3.53
N GLY A 305 3.21 19.33 2.53
CA GLY A 305 3.34 20.78 2.38
C GLY A 305 4.68 21.22 1.80
N ARG A 306 5.63 20.29 1.52
CA ARG A 306 6.93 20.65 0.94
C ARG A 306 6.74 21.32 -0.41
N ALA A 307 7.22 22.53 -0.53
CA ALA A 307 7.19 23.32 -1.76
C ALA A 307 8.56 23.36 -2.42
N HIS A 308 8.58 23.29 -3.74
CA HIS A 308 9.77 23.40 -4.56
C HIS A 308 9.52 24.38 -5.69
N ALA A 309 10.42 25.36 -5.86
CA ALA A 309 10.38 26.32 -6.96
C ALA A 309 11.23 25.80 -8.13
N PHE A 310 10.71 25.99 -9.34
CA PHE A 310 11.35 25.59 -10.59
C PHE A 310 11.23 26.68 -11.63
N SER A 311 12.24 26.78 -12.49
CA SER A 311 12.14 27.46 -13.78
C SER A 311 11.93 26.40 -14.87
N ALA A 312 10.91 26.55 -15.68
CA ALA A 312 10.55 25.60 -16.73
C ALA A 312 10.35 26.30 -18.07
N THR A 313 11.00 25.79 -19.10
CA THR A 313 10.79 26.21 -20.49
C THR A 313 10.25 25.03 -21.29
N VAL A 314 9.20 25.28 -22.09
CA VAL A 314 8.60 24.27 -22.97
C VAL A 314 8.94 24.63 -24.42
N GLU A 315 9.80 23.83 -25.02
CA GLU A 315 10.11 23.92 -26.44
C GLU A 315 9.21 22.97 -27.24
N MET A 316 8.58 23.49 -28.28
CA MET A 316 7.76 22.70 -29.21
C MET A 316 8.61 22.43 -30.46
N PRO A 317 8.90 21.15 -30.81
CA PRO A 317 9.56 20.85 -32.07
C PRO A 317 8.68 21.33 -33.24
N SER A 318 9.26 22.00 -34.21
CA SER A 318 8.52 22.42 -35.42
C SER A 318 8.11 21.17 -36.21
N LEU A 319 6.86 21.14 -36.67
CA LEU A 319 6.31 20.06 -37.51
C LEU A 319 7.10 19.84 -38.82
N ALA A 320 7.92 20.82 -39.25
CA ALA A 320 8.76 20.74 -40.44
C ALA A 320 9.90 19.67 -40.40
N ARG A 321 10.04 18.91 -39.30
CA ARG A 321 11.02 17.81 -39.18
C ARG A 321 10.43 16.43 -39.37
N PHE A 322 9.15 16.32 -39.75
CA PHE A 322 8.43 15.05 -39.93
C PHE A 322 8.00 14.81 -41.39
N GLU A 323 8.54 15.60 -42.37
CA GLU A 323 8.41 15.34 -43.79
C GLU A 323 9.58 14.53 -44.33
#